data_2b774cc74505d1ae4f38663f06d57822
#
_entry.id   2b774cc74505d1ae4f38663f06d57822
#
_cell.length_a   1.000
_cell.length_b   1.000
_cell.length_c   1.000
_cell.angle_alpha   90.00
_cell.angle_beta   90.00
_cell.angle_gamma   90.00
#
_symmetry.space_group_name_H-M   'P 1'
#
loop_
_entity.id
_entity.type
_entity.pdbx_description
1 polymer ?
#
loop_
_entity_poly.entity_id
_entity_poly.type
_entity_poly.pdbx_seq_one_letter_code
_entity_poly.pdbx_strand_id
1 'polypeptide(L)'
;MSVEGKFLSKEINDLFWREGLTLVTAESCTAGSVAAAITAVAGSSHFFKGGIIAYSNEIKENLLGVNHGTLETHGAVSEETVIEMVKGAMKSMNSDCAVATSGIAGPTGGTPDKPVGTIWIAAGCKDKVITLKLEGDEGRNKNIAILFL
;
A
#
# COMPACT_ATOMS: atom_id res chain seq x y z
N MET A 1 16.44 2.93 -6.00
CA MET A 1 16.07 2.23 -4.74
C MET A 1 17.30 2.13 -3.84
N SER A 2 17.15 2.35 -2.55
CA SER A 2 18.24 2.24 -1.57
C SER A 2 18.75 0.80 -1.41
N VAL A 3 19.92 0.63 -0.76
CA VAL A 3 20.46 -0.69 -0.44
C VAL A 3 19.50 -1.46 0.47
N GLU A 4 18.94 -0.76 1.46
CA GLU A 4 17.95 -1.33 2.38
C GLU A 4 16.68 -1.77 1.65
N GLY A 5 16.18 -0.97 0.71
CA GLY A 5 15.03 -1.32 -0.11
C GLY A 5 15.27 -2.58 -0.95
N LYS A 6 16.46 -2.72 -1.52
CA LYS A 6 16.86 -3.94 -2.27
C LYS A 6 16.88 -5.17 -1.37
N PHE A 7 17.42 -5.01 -0.17
CA PHE A 7 17.48 -6.11 0.81
C PHE A 7 16.07 -6.56 1.21
N LEU A 8 15.19 -5.62 1.57
CA LEU A 8 13.80 -5.92 1.94
C LEU A 8 13.03 -6.55 0.78
N SER A 9 13.21 -6.07 -0.43
CA SER A 9 12.57 -6.65 -1.61
C SER A 9 13.01 -8.10 -1.83
N LYS A 10 14.28 -8.40 -1.59
CA LYS A 10 14.79 -9.77 -1.66
C LYS A 10 14.21 -10.67 -0.57
N GLU A 11 14.10 -10.16 0.66
CA GLU A 11 13.50 -10.92 1.76
C GLU A 11 12.03 -11.24 1.48
N ILE A 12 11.27 -10.29 0.95
CA ILE A 12 9.87 -10.49 0.52
C ILE A 12 9.82 -11.58 -0.55
N ASN A 13 10.69 -11.51 -1.55
CA ASN A 13 10.76 -12.50 -2.62
C ASN A 13 10.99 -13.91 -2.04
N ASP A 14 11.99 -14.07 -1.19
CA ASP A 14 12.34 -15.35 -0.57
C ASP A 14 11.18 -15.88 0.30
N LEU A 15 10.53 -15.01 1.07
CA LEU A 15 9.40 -15.37 1.92
C LEU A 15 8.21 -15.88 1.10
N PHE A 16 7.79 -15.13 0.09
CA PHE A 16 6.63 -15.51 -0.74
C PHE A 16 6.89 -16.76 -1.57
N TRP A 17 8.12 -16.94 -2.02
CA TRP A 17 8.54 -18.18 -2.65
C TRP A 17 8.40 -19.38 -1.71
N ARG A 18 8.94 -19.25 -0.51
CA ARG A 18 8.91 -20.33 0.49
C ARG A 18 7.50 -20.69 0.92
N GLU A 19 6.67 -19.67 1.18
CA GLU A 19 5.31 -19.87 1.68
C GLU A 19 4.29 -20.20 0.57
N GLY A 20 4.63 -20.01 -0.69
CA GLY A 20 3.72 -20.26 -1.82
C GLY A 20 2.52 -19.33 -1.86
N LEU A 21 2.65 -18.11 -1.34
CA LEU A 21 1.57 -17.12 -1.29
C LEU A 21 1.71 -16.11 -2.43
N THR A 22 0.60 -15.49 -2.81
CA THR A 22 0.54 -14.42 -3.81
C THR A 22 0.41 -13.06 -3.17
N LEU A 23 0.91 -12.03 -3.85
CA LEU A 23 0.93 -10.66 -3.37
C LEU A 23 0.43 -9.70 -4.45
N VAL A 24 -0.35 -8.70 -4.03
CA VAL A 24 -0.79 -7.58 -4.86
C VAL A 24 -0.61 -6.26 -4.11
N THR A 25 -0.65 -5.16 -4.84
CA THR A 25 -0.56 -3.82 -4.23
C THR A 25 -1.80 -2.98 -4.54
N ALA A 26 -2.15 -2.09 -3.62
CA ALA A 26 -3.17 -1.06 -3.79
C ALA A 26 -2.57 0.27 -3.34
N GLU A 27 -2.14 1.08 -4.30
CA GLU A 27 -1.32 2.26 -4.01
C GLU A 27 -2.05 3.55 -4.33
N SER A 28 -2.00 4.50 -3.41
CA SER A 28 -2.45 5.86 -3.64
C SER A 28 -1.23 6.80 -3.72
N CYS A 29 -0.76 7.31 -2.61
CA CYS A 29 0.33 8.30 -2.60
C CYS A 29 1.67 7.79 -3.15
N THR A 30 1.92 6.50 -3.14
CA THR A 30 3.15 5.89 -3.67
C THR A 30 3.13 5.67 -5.18
N ALA A 31 1.95 5.74 -5.80
CA ALA A 31 1.75 5.77 -7.26
C ALA A 31 2.53 4.69 -8.04
N GLY A 32 2.56 3.46 -7.52
CA GLY A 32 3.22 2.33 -8.17
C GLY A 32 4.65 2.07 -7.70
N SER A 33 5.20 2.90 -6.82
CA SER A 33 6.58 2.73 -6.31
C SER A 33 6.76 1.45 -5.50
N VAL A 34 5.73 1.02 -4.78
CA VAL A 34 5.77 -0.23 -4.00
C VAL A 34 5.84 -1.43 -4.95
N ALA A 35 4.97 -1.47 -5.95
CA ALA A 35 5.00 -2.51 -6.98
C ALA A 35 6.36 -2.55 -7.70
N ALA A 36 6.91 -1.37 -8.03
CA ALA A 36 8.23 -1.27 -8.66
C ALA A 36 9.34 -1.83 -7.75
N ALA A 37 9.30 -1.54 -6.46
CA ALA A 37 10.26 -2.07 -5.50
C ALA A 37 10.18 -3.60 -5.37
N ILE A 38 8.97 -4.15 -5.33
CA ILE A 38 8.76 -5.61 -5.27
C ILE A 38 9.32 -6.28 -6.53
N THR A 39 9.06 -5.72 -7.69
CA THR A 39 9.45 -6.31 -8.98
C THR A 39 10.89 -6.03 -9.38
N ALA A 40 11.61 -5.20 -8.64
CA ALA A 40 13.03 -4.92 -8.89
C ALA A 40 13.94 -6.14 -8.66
N VAL A 41 13.44 -7.16 -7.97
CA VAL A 41 14.18 -8.39 -7.69
C VAL A 41 13.74 -9.49 -8.64
N ALA A 42 14.71 -10.20 -9.24
CA ALA A 42 14.44 -11.31 -10.13
C ALA A 42 13.63 -12.41 -9.41
N GLY A 43 12.66 -12.99 -10.08
CA GLY A 43 11.80 -14.04 -9.54
C GLY A 43 10.50 -13.54 -8.96
N SER A 44 10.26 -12.24 -8.91
CA SER A 44 9.02 -11.66 -8.36
C SER A 44 7.74 -12.12 -9.09
N SER A 45 7.85 -12.50 -10.37
CA SER A 45 6.73 -13.03 -11.14
C SER A 45 6.14 -14.33 -10.59
N HIS A 46 6.84 -15.04 -9.72
CA HIS A 46 6.33 -16.25 -9.09
C HIS A 46 5.25 -15.98 -8.05
N PHE A 47 5.22 -14.78 -7.48
CA PHE A 47 4.25 -14.45 -6.42
C PHE A 47 3.49 -13.14 -6.66
N PHE A 48 4.10 -12.17 -7.32
CA PHE A 48 3.49 -10.86 -7.53
C PHE A 48 2.53 -10.90 -8.71
N LYS A 49 1.23 -10.69 -8.45
CA LYS A 49 0.18 -10.78 -9.48
C LYS A 49 -0.10 -9.45 -10.17
N GLY A 50 0.06 -8.35 -9.48
CA GLY A 50 -0.24 -7.05 -10.01
C GLY A 50 -0.57 -6.02 -8.94
N GLY A 51 -1.01 -4.85 -9.36
CA GLY A 51 -1.39 -3.77 -8.47
C GLY A 51 -2.39 -2.82 -9.09
N ILE A 52 -3.09 -2.10 -8.23
CA ILE A 52 -4.02 -1.04 -8.60
C ILE A 52 -3.49 0.26 -8.04
N ILE A 53 -3.29 1.25 -8.92
CA ILE A 53 -2.99 2.62 -8.50
C ILE A 53 -4.34 3.32 -8.31
N ALA A 54 -4.80 3.36 -7.07
CA ALA A 54 -6.09 3.92 -6.67
C ALA A 54 -5.89 5.35 -6.14
N TYR A 55 -5.48 6.24 -7.02
CA TYR A 55 -5.10 7.61 -6.66
C TYR A 55 -6.30 8.47 -6.26
N SER A 56 -7.41 8.34 -7.00
CA SER A 56 -8.66 9.05 -6.70
C SER A 56 -9.59 8.23 -5.80
N ASN A 57 -10.51 8.91 -5.13
CA ASN A 57 -11.55 8.23 -4.35
C ASN A 57 -12.47 7.38 -5.23
N GLU A 58 -12.77 7.86 -6.45
CA GLU A 58 -13.56 7.11 -7.42
C GLU A 58 -12.95 5.73 -7.71
N ILE A 59 -11.64 5.67 -7.94
CA ILE A 59 -10.96 4.40 -8.21
C ILE A 59 -10.90 3.53 -6.94
N LYS A 60 -10.71 4.13 -5.77
CA LYS A 60 -10.79 3.38 -4.51
C LYS A 60 -12.14 2.67 -4.37
N GLU A 61 -13.23 3.37 -4.68
CA GLU A 61 -14.58 2.79 -4.63
C GLU A 61 -14.79 1.76 -5.73
N ASN A 62 -14.52 2.10 -6.97
CA ASN A 62 -14.89 1.29 -8.13
C ASN A 62 -14.02 0.03 -8.29
N LEU A 63 -12.73 0.11 -8.03
CA LEU A 63 -11.82 -1.02 -8.22
C LEU A 63 -11.47 -1.78 -6.95
N LEU A 64 -11.46 -1.11 -5.81
CA LEU A 64 -11.11 -1.73 -4.53
C LEU A 64 -12.32 -1.95 -3.62
N GLY A 65 -13.48 -1.43 -3.99
CA GLY A 65 -14.69 -1.58 -3.19
C GLY A 65 -14.66 -0.85 -1.85
N VAL A 66 -13.84 0.21 -1.74
CA VAL A 66 -13.86 1.07 -0.54
C VAL A 66 -15.23 1.71 -0.42
N ASN A 67 -15.82 1.66 0.77
CA ASN A 67 -17.13 2.21 1.00
C ASN A 67 -17.14 3.75 0.90
N HIS A 68 -18.12 4.29 0.22
CA HIS A 68 -18.30 5.73 0.12
C HIS A 68 -18.42 6.37 1.51
N GLY A 69 -19.17 5.74 2.41
CA GLY A 69 -19.33 6.19 3.79
C GLY A 69 -18.02 6.24 4.58
N THR A 70 -17.10 5.31 4.35
CA THR A 70 -15.76 5.33 4.96
C THR A 70 -14.97 6.54 4.50
N LEU A 71 -15.00 6.82 3.20
CA LEU A 71 -14.31 8.00 2.64
C LEU A 71 -14.90 9.31 3.14
N GLU A 72 -16.23 9.38 3.26
CA GLU A 72 -16.92 10.58 3.78
C GLU A 72 -16.63 10.82 5.27
N THR A 73 -16.60 9.76 6.07
CA THR A 73 -16.43 9.86 7.52
C THR A 73 -14.97 10.00 7.94
N HIS A 74 -14.08 9.20 7.35
CA HIS A 74 -12.68 9.10 7.77
C HIS A 74 -11.70 9.72 6.78
N GLY A 75 -12.13 9.93 5.55
CA GLY A 75 -11.28 10.41 4.47
C GLY A 75 -10.42 9.33 3.85
N ALA A 76 -9.76 9.66 2.74
CA ALA A 76 -8.89 8.73 2.02
C ALA A 76 -7.65 8.36 2.84
N VAL A 77 -7.12 9.28 3.64
CA VAL A 77 -5.92 9.08 4.46
C VAL A 77 -6.36 8.69 5.87
N SER A 78 -6.65 7.41 6.04
CA SER A 78 -7.13 6.87 7.31
C SER A 78 -6.84 5.37 7.40
N GLU A 79 -6.79 4.88 8.63
CA GLU A 79 -6.64 3.44 8.89
C GLU A 79 -7.77 2.64 8.26
N GLU A 80 -9.00 3.10 8.40
CA GLU A 80 -10.20 2.46 7.88
C GLU A 80 -10.12 2.29 6.36
N THR A 81 -9.69 3.34 5.67
CA THR A 81 -9.58 3.31 4.20
C THR A 81 -8.50 2.33 3.74
N VAL A 82 -7.30 2.32 4.35
CA VAL A 82 -6.25 1.39 3.91
C VAL A 82 -6.58 -0.06 4.22
N ILE A 83 -7.31 -0.33 5.30
CA ILE A 83 -7.82 -1.68 5.59
C ILE A 83 -8.78 -2.14 4.49
N GLU A 84 -9.72 -1.30 4.08
CA GLU A 84 -10.65 -1.61 3.00
C GLU A 84 -9.93 -1.76 1.65
N MET A 85 -8.91 -0.94 1.41
CA MET A 85 -8.08 -1.05 0.20
C MET A 85 -7.36 -2.41 0.13
N VAL A 86 -6.76 -2.86 1.23
CA VAL A 86 -6.10 -4.18 1.30
C VAL A 86 -7.08 -5.31 1.04
N LYS A 87 -8.21 -5.30 1.72
CA LYS A 87 -9.26 -6.32 1.56
C LYS A 87 -9.82 -6.33 0.14
N GLY A 88 -10.08 -5.15 -0.40
CA GLY A 88 -10.55 -5.00 -1.78
C GLY A 88 -9.53 -5.47 -2.81
N ALA A 89 -8.26 -5.20 -2.60
CA ALA A 89 -7.18 -5.66 -3.49
C ALA A 89 -7.07 -7.19 -3.51
N MET A 90 -7.07 -7.82 -2.35
CA MET A 90 -7.05 -9.28 -2.25
C MET A 90 -8.24 -9.91 -2.97
N LYS A 91 -9.42 -9.32 -2.82
CA LYS A 91 -10.65 -9.81 -3.47
C LYS A 91 -10.63 -9.57 -4.98
N SER A 92 -10.33 -8.34 -5.41
CA SER A 92 -10.36 -7.96 -6.83
C SER A 92 -9.37 -8.74 -7.69
N MET A 93 -8.20 -9.03 -7.14
CA MET A 93 -7.13 -9.70 -7.86
C MET A 93 -6.92 -11.15 -7.42
N ASN A 94 -7.82 -11.68 -6.60
CA ASN A 94 -7.77 -13.05 -6.08
C ASN A 94 -6.37 -13.41 -5.56
N SER A 95 -5.89 -12.64 -4.60
CA SER A 95 -4.55 -12.78 -4.00
C SER A 95 -4.65 -13.13 -2.53
N ASP A 96 -3.67 -13.91 -2.06
CA ASP A 96 -3.58 -14.28 -0.64
C ASP A 96 -3.22 -13.11 0.24
N CYS A 97 -2.35 -12.23 -0.26
CA CYS A 97 -1.84 -11.09 0.49
C CYS A 97 -1.91 -9.82 -0.35
N ALA A 98 -1.99 -8.68 0.33
CA ALA A 98 -1.94 -7.37 -0.30
C ALA A 98 -1.28 -6.35 0.62
N VAL A 99 -0.72 -5.31 0.02
CA VAL A 99 -0.28 -4.11 0.75
C VAL A 99 -0.98 -2.89 0.14
N ALA A 100 -1.32 -1.93 0.99
CA ALA A 100 -1.97 -0.70 0.57
C ALA A 100 -1.30 0.52 1.19
N THR A 101 -1.31 1.62 0.45
CA THR A 101 -0.82 2.92 0.91
C THR A 101 -1.84 4.00 0.62
N SER A 102 -2.02 4.92 1.56
CA SER A 102 -2.75 6.17 1.32
C SER A 102 -2.15 7.27 2.19
N GLY A 103 -1.92 8.44 1.62
CA GLY A 103 -1.24 9.48 2.37
C GLY A 103 -1.26 10.82 1.67
N ILE A 104 -0.78 11.82 2.41
CA ILE A 104 -0.61 13.19 1.95
C ILE A 104 0.90 13.42 1.75
N ALA A 105 1.35 13.20 0.52
CA ALA A 105 2.77 13.39 0.19
C ALA A 105 3.18 14.86 0.14
N GLY A 106 2.24 15.76 -0.03
CA GLY A 106 2.50 17.21 -0.14
C GLY A 106 2.98 17.62 -1.53
N PRO A 107 3.40 18.86 -1.71
CA PRO A 107 3.55 19.92 -0.68
C PRO A 107 2.23 20.49 -0.16
N THR A 108 1.10 20.21 -0.82
CA THR A 108 -0.23 20.69 -0.42
C THR A 108 -1.13 19.55 0.05
N GLY A 109 -2.34 19.89 0.54
CA GLY A 109 -3.35 18.91 0.92
C GLY A 109 -3.37 18.55 2.40
N GLY A 110 -2.42 19.02 3.18
CA GLY A 110 -2.40 18.79 4.61
C GLY A 110 -3.46 19.58 5.37
N THR A 111 -3.92 19.02 6.48
CA THR A 111 -4.82 19.67 7.43
C THR A 111 -4.21 19.61 8.83
N PRO A 112 -4.73 20.36 9.83
CA PRO A 112 -4.23 20.25 11.20
C PRO A 112 -4.27 18.83 11.77
N ASP A 113 -5.31 18.06 11.44
CA ASP A 113 -5.46 16.69 11.90
C ASP A 113 -4.65 15.69 11.08
N LYS A 114 -4.42 15.99 9.81
CA LYS A 114 -3.66 15.15 8.87
C LYS A 114 -2.64 16.02 8.14
N PRO A 115 -1.52 16.37 8.77
CA PRO A 115 -0.52 17.22 8.13
C PRO A 115 0.15 16.51 6.96
N VAL A 116 0.79 17.29 6.09
CA VAL A 116 1.66 16.75 5.04
C VAL A 116 2.66 15.76 5.64
N GLY A 117 2.84 14.62 5.00
CA GLY A 117 3.67 13.53 5.48
C GLY A 117 2.90 12.46 6.25
N THR A 118 1.61 12.65 6.49
CA THR A 118 0.77 11.60 7.07
C THR A 118 0.53 10.51 6.04
N ILE A 119 0.99 9.29 6.33
CA ILE A 119 0.82 8.13 5.45
C ILE A 119 0.33 6.95 6.27
N TRP A 120 -0.74 6.33 5.81
CA TRP A 120 -1.22 5.06 6.34
C TRP A 120 -0.82 3.92 5.41
N ILE A 121 -0.37 2.83 6.03
CA ILE A 121 0.02 1.59 5.34
C ILE A 121 -0.77 0.46 5.96
N ALA A 122 -1.26 -0.44 5.12
CA ALA A 122 -1.84 -1.69 5.58
C ALA A 122 -1.18 -2.86 4.85
N ALA A 123 -0.99 -3.95 5.57
CA ALA A 123 -0.56 -5.22 4.98
C ALA A 123 -1.51 -6.30 5.47
N GLY A 124 -2.02 -7.10 4.56
CA GLY A 124 -2.96 -8.16 4.88
C GLY A 124 -2.59 -9.45 4.19
N CYS A 125 -2.78 -10.57 4.89
CA CYS A 125 -2.69 -11.90 4.34
C CYS A 125 -3.87 -12.71 4.86
N LYS A 126 -4.69 -13.21 3.94
CA LYS A 126 -5.91 -13.95 4.25
C LYS A 126 -6.86 -13.08 5.08
N ASP A 127 -7.12 -13.44 6.33
CA ASP A 127 -8.03 -12.72 7.23
C ASP A 127 -7.34 -11.78 8.22
N LYS A 128 -6.00 -11.75 8.20
CA LYS A 128 -5.21 -10.91 9.11
C LYS A 128 -4.73 -9.64 8.41
N VAL A 129 -4.99 -8.48 9.01
CA VAL A 129 -4.53 -7.17 8.53
C VAL A 129 -3.82 -6.44 9.66
N ILE A 130 -2.67 -5.88 9.34
CA ILE A 130 -1.93 -4.97 10.24
C ILE A 130 -1.80 -3.61 9.58
N THR A 131 -1.69 -2.57 10.38
CA THR A 131 -1.59 -1.18 9.91
C THR A 131 -0.42 -0.47 10.56
N LEU A 132 0.08 0.54 9.87
CA LEU A 132 1.14 1.45 10.36
C LEU A 132 0.83 2.86 9.89
N LYS A 133 0.94 3.83 10.80
CA LYS A 133 0.85 5.25 10.46
C LYS A 133 2.25 5.86 10.51
N LEU A 134 2.61 6.58 9.45
CA LEU A 134 3.84 7.36 9.39
C LEU A 134 3.53 8.84 9.50
N GLU A 135 4.35 9.54 10.26
CA GLU A 135 4.28 10.99 10.44
C GLU A 135 5.68 11.58 10.21
N GLY A 136 5.77 12.77 9.60
CA GLY A 136 7.06 13.41 9.31
C GLY A 136 6.97 14.32 8.08
N ASP A 137 8.12 14.58 7.46
CA ASP A 137 8.16 15.37 6.25
C ASP A 137 7.78 14.55 5.00
N GLU A 138 7.40 15.28 3.96
CA GLU A 138 6.85 14.74 2.72
C GLU A 138 7.72 13.64 2.07
N GLY A 139 8.94 13.96 1.71
CA GLY A 139 9.78 13.05 0.95
C GLY A 139 10.24 11.84 1.75
N ARG A 140 10.51 12.06 3.00
CA ARG A 140 10.96 11.03 3.93
C ARG A 140 9.89 9.95 4.13
N ASN A 141 8.66 10.36 4.43
CA ASN A 141 7.60 9.39 4.71
C ASN A 141 7.23 8.57 3.49
N LYS A 142 7.22 9.17 2.30
CA LYS A 142 6.98 8.43 1.06
C LYS A 142 8.04 7.34 0.84
N ASN A 143 9.30 7.66 1.10
CA ASN A 143 10.40 6.71 0.97
C ASN A 143 10.34 5.62 2.05
N ILE A 144 10.02 5.99 3.28
CA ILE A 144 9.87 5.05 4.38
C ILE A 144 8.69 4.09 4.11
N ALA A 145 7.58 4.59 3.59
CA ALA A 145 6.44 3.74 3.23
C ALA A 145 6.85 2.61 2.28
N ILE A 146 7.72 2.89 1.32
CA ILE A 146 8.24 1.88 0.39
C ILE A 146 9.11 0.85 1.11
N LEU A 147 9.89 1.28 2.11
CA LEU A 147 10.80 0.40 2.85
C LEU A 147 10.07 -0.56 3.81
N PHE A 148 8.98 -0.12 4.40
CA PHE A 148 8.23 -0.92 5.38
C PHE A 148 7.24 -1.92 4.76
N LEU A 149 7.07 -1.87 3.47
CA LEU A 149 6.20 -2.78 2.73
C LEU A 149 6.98 -3.98 2.19
#